data_3c17545251169fe49a4406858c080e14
#
_entry.id   3c17545251169fe49a4406858c080e14
#
_cell.length_a   1.000
_cell.length_b   1.000
_cell.length_c   1.000
_cell.angle_alpha   90.00
_cell.angle_beta   90.00
_cell.angle_gamma   90.00
#
_symmetry.space_group_name_H-M   'P 1'
#
loop_
_entity.id
_entity.type
_entity.pdbx_description
1 polymer ?
#
loop_
_entity_poly.entity_id
_entity_poly.type
_entity_poly.pdbx_seq_one_letter_code
_entity_poly.pdbx_strand_id
1 'polypeptide(L)'
;MDPVIQETTKDVKEGTPGKDEAASTSTKKRMTKEEKRQAKIRNAEKKRMRREERKDGKTRRSRDGTWTRKNNTSHFGNKLHTVQGTDLPLIREFVVTTASLHDSQVDLSVPDIPCYKDKGYAGAYCKDINATMDRASREHPLTIDKIRRNLRITRKRSPGERPYSVMKGIMHGGHTFVTMVRRYRVKAMFLCLGYNMLTLITLKKQGRIA
;
A
#
# COMPACT_ATOMS: atom_id res chain seq x y z
N MET A 1 -20.47 -5.92 -18.07
CA MET A 1 -19.46 -6.14 -16.99
C MET A 1 -18.77 -4.82 -16.70
N ASP A 2 -18.75 -4.40 -15.43
CA ASP A 2 -18.15 -3.13 -15.07
C ASP A 2 -16.63 -3.22 -15.07
N PRO A 3 -15.90 -2.19 -15.56
CA PRO A 3 -14.47 -2.11 -15.40
C PRO A 3 -14.04 -2.10 -13.93
N VAL A 4 -12.84 -2.57 -13.64
CA VAL A 4 -12.30 -2.75 -12.29
C VAL A 4 -11.09 -1.88 -12.07
N ILE A 5 -11.00 -1.30 -10.87
CA ILE A 5 -9.84 -0.51 -10.42
C ILE A 5 -9.07 -1.31 -9.38
N GLN A 6 -7.79 -1.46 -9.58
CA GLN A 6 -6.87 -2.04 -8.60
C GLN A 6 -6.00 -0.95 -7.97
N GLU A 7 -6.04 -0.85 -6.67
CA GLU A 7 -5.24 0.07 -5.88
C GLU A 7 -4.69 -0.56 -4.61
N THR A 8 -3.61 0.02 -4.10
CA THR A 8 -2.99 -0.36 -2.83
C THR A 8 -3.09 0.76 -1.81
N THR A 9 -3.26 0.42 -0.55
CA THR A 9 -3.07 1.37 0.52
C THR A 9 -1.60 1.73 0.67
N LYS A 10 -1.37 2.97 0.99
CA LYS A 10 -0.16 3.41 1.66
C LYS A 10 -0.10 2.69 3.00
N ASP A 11 1.05 2.18 3.35
CA ASP A 11 1.32 1.34 4.51
C ASP A 11 0.53 1.71 5.77
N VAL A 12 0.00 0.69 6.43
CA VAL A 12 -0.62 0.81 7.75
C VAL A 12 0.50 0.93 8.79
N LYS A 13 0.56 2.07 9.47
CA LYS A 13 1.55 2.29 10.54
C LYS A 13 1.16 1.50 11.79
N GLU A 14 2.04 0.63 12.26
CA GLU A 14 2.02 0.27 13.69
C GLU A 14 2.61 1.46 14.47
N GLY A 15 1.85 1.99 15.41
CA GLY A 15 2.29 3.13 16.22
C GLY A 15 3.57 2.81 17.00
N THR A 16 4.67 3.44 16.64
CA THR A 16 5.82 3.59 17.52
C THR A 16 5.63 4.87 18.32
N PRO A 17 5.89 4.88 19.65
CA PRO A 17 5.92 6.11 20.42
C PRO A 17 6.97 7.05 19.84
N GLY A 18 6.59 8.30 19.64
CA GLY A 18 7.45 9.33 19.06
C GLY A 18 8.73 9.51 19.88
N LYS A 19 9.84 9.64 19.18
CA LYS A 19 11.03 10.31 19.69
C LYS A 19 11.07 11.66 19.03
N ASP A 20 10.95 12.70 19.83
CA ASP A 20 11.21 14.07 19.45
C ASP A 20 12.64 14.17 18.92
N GLU A 21 12.80 14.45 17.64
CA GLU A 21 14.11 14.74 17.04
C GLU A 21 14.36 16.25 17.14
N ALA A 22 15.16 16.62 18.12
CA ALA A 22 15.85 17.91 18.10
C ALA A 22 16.79 17.97 16.88
N ALA A 23 16.57 18.93 16.01
CA ALA A 23 17.40 19.20 14.85
C ALA A 23 18.77 19.72 15.27
N SER A 24 19.80 18.86 15.23
CA SER A 24 21.20 19.30 15.27
C SER A 24 21.83 19.12 13.89
N THR A 25 22.17 20.21 13.22
CA THR A 25 23.01 20.26 12.03
C THR A 25 24.42 19.81 12.37
N SER A 26 24.70 18.49 12.29
CA SER A 26 26.06 17.98 12.38
C SER A 26 26.61 17.65 11.01
N THR A 27 27.69 18.30 10.62
CA THR A 27 28.54 17.98 9.47
C THR A 27 28.94 16.51 9.53
N LYS A 28 28.43 15.67 8.64
CA LYS A 28 28.71 14.23 8.59
C LYS A 28 30.17 13.99 8.22
N LYS A 29 31.01 13.74 9.21
CA LYS A 29 32.39 13.32 9.05
C LYS A 29 32.42 12.01 8.23
N ARG A 30 33.23 11.98 7.16
CA ARG A 30 33.31 10.83 6.25
C ARG A 30 34.00 9.67 6.98
N MET A 31 33.27 8.60 7.28
CA MET A 31 33.79 7.45 7.99
C MET A 31 34.92 6.76 7.24
N THR A 32 35.96 6.37 7.95
CA THR A 32 37.11 5.60 7.43
C THR A 32 36.68 4.18 6.98
N LYS A 33 37.53 3.51 6.22
CA LYS A 33 37.27 2.14 5.74
C LYS A 33 37.11 1.14 6.90
N GLU A 34 37.91 1.33 7.95
CA GLU A 34 37.89 0.54 9.18
C GLU A 34 36.60 0.76 9.99
N GLU A 35 36.19 1.99 10.18
CA GLU A 35 34.94 2.35 10.87
C GLU A 35 33.72 1.77 10.15
N LYS A 36 33.71 1.77 8.81
CA LYS A 36 32.65 1.14 8.01
C LYS A 36 32.61 -0.37 8.21
N ARG A 37 33.79 -1.04 8.32
CA ARG A 37 33.89 -2.47 8.57
C ARG A 37 33.34 -2.81 9.96
N GLN A 38 33.76 -2.08 10.98
CA GLN A 38 33.28 -2.26 12.36
C GLN A 38 31.77 -1.97 12.49
N ALA A 39 31.28 -0.92 11.83
CA ALA A 39 29.85 -0.63 11.78
C ALA A 39 29.05 -1.75 11.12
N LYS A 40 29.61 -2.40 10.08
CA LYS A 40 28.96 -3.54 9.40
C LYS A 40 28.89 -4.78 10.31
N ILE A 41 29.96 -5.08 11.05
CA ILE A 41 29.99 -6.17 12.02
C ILE A 41 28.97 -5.92 13.15
N ARG A 42 29.02 -4.75 13.77
CA ARG A 42 28.10 -4.35 14.84
C ARG A 42 26.61 -4.37 14.39
N ASN A 43 26.34 -4.00 13.15
CA ASN A 43 24.98 -4.06 12.59
C ASN A 43 24.54 -5.52 12.33
N ALA A 44 25.46 -6.39 11.92
CA ALA A 44 25.20 -7.82 11.75
C ALA A 44 24.88 -8.50 13.11
N GLU A 45 25.64 -8.17 14.15
CA GLU A 45 25.39 -8.66 15.51
C GLU A 45 24.05 -8.17 16.06
N LYS A 46 23.75 -6.88 15.94
CA LYS A 46 22.44 -6.33 16.30
C LYS A 46 21.28 -7.01 15.56
N LYS A 47 21.49 -7.34 14.27
CA LYS A 47 20.50 -8.06 13.49
C LYS A 47 20.30 -9.50 13.99
N ARG A 48 21.40 -10.16 14.41
CA ARG A 48 21.37 -11.51 15.00
C ARG A 48 20.63 -11.49 16.33
N MET A 49 20.98 -10.60 17.26
CA MET A 49 20.33 -10.44 18.56
C MET A 49 18.81 -10.18 18.41
N ARG A 50 18.42 -9.26 17.52
CA ARG A 50 16.99 -9.01 17.22
C ARG A 50 16.27 -10.24 16.65
N ARG A 51 16.97 -11.11 15.93
CA ARG A 51 16.41 -12.36 15.41
C ARG A 51 16.20 -13.40 16.51
N GLU A 52 17.10 -13.47 17.46
CA GLU A 52 16.99 -14.33 18.66
C GLU A 52 15.88 -13.86 19.59
N GLU A 53 15.80 -12.57 19.90
CA GLU A 53 14.68 -11.98 20.66
C GLU A 53 13.32 -12.25 20.01
N ARG A 54 13.24 -12.25 18.67
CA ARG A 54 12.01 -12.62 17.94
C ARG A 54 11.62 -14.08 18.12
N LYS A 55 12.60 -15.00 18.21
CA LYS A 55 12.34 -16.42 18.47
C LYS A 55 11.75 -16.62 19.87
N ASP A 56 12.20 -15.85 20.83
CA ASP A 56 11.77 -15.94 22.23
C ASP A 56 10.39 -15.29 22.50
N GLY A 57 9.74 -14.77 21.49
CA GLY A 57 8.40 -14.16 21.64
C GLY A 57 8.36 -12.87 22.45
N LYS A 58 9.50 -12.32 22.81
CA LYS A 58 9.64 -11.10 23.64
C LYS A 58 9.30 -9.79 22.93
N THR A 59 9.12 -9.80 21.60
CA THR A 59 8.78 -8.58 20.86
C THR A 59 7.27 -8.46 20.68
N ARG A 60 6.72 -7.28 20.94
CA ARG A 60 5.31 -6.95 20.67
C ARG A 60 5.03 -6.73 19.18
N ARG A 61 6.05 -6.76 18.32
CA ARG A 61 5.90 -6.60 16.88
C ARG A 61 5.33 -7.86 16.22
N SER A 62 4.56 -7.68 15.17
CA SER A 62 4.07 -8.78 14.34
C SER A 62 5.25 -9.60 13.78
N ARG A 63 5.19 -10.94 13.91
CA ARG A 63 6.21 -11.85 13.36
C ARG A 63 6.22 -11.83 11.83
N ASP A 64 5.07 -11.58 11.23
CA ASP A 64 4.84 -11.59 9.78
C ASP A 64 4.99 -10.20 9.16
N GLY A 65 5.02 -9.14 9.99
CA GLY A 65 5.16 -7.78 9.52
C GLY A 65 6.54 -7.53 8.90
N THR A 66 6.59 -6.69 7.90
CA THR A 66 7.83 -6.30 7.22
C THR A 66 7.96 -4.78 7.15
N TRP A 67 9.18 -4.33 6.86
CA TRP A 67 9.46 -2.93 6.67
C TRP A 67 9.34 -2.54 5.20
N THR A 68 8.76 -1.38 4.96
CA THR A 68 8.81 -0.69 3.68
C THR A 68 9.26 0.75 3.90
N ARG A 69 9.83 1.38 2.85
CA ARG A 69 10.28 2.77 2.91
C ARG A 69 9.51 3.60 1.90
N LYS A 70 8.91 4.70 2.36
CA LYS A 70 8.20 5.64 1.52
C LYS A 70 8.56 7.07 1.91
N ASN A 71 8.87 7.93 0.92
CA ASN A 71 9.22 9.33 1.16
C ASN A 71 10.24 9.49 2.29
N ASN A 72 11.32 8.71 2.27
CA ASN A 72 12.38 8.69 3.28
C ASN A 72 11.95 8.19 4.69
N THR A 73 10.70 7.84 4.90
CA THR A 73 10.16 7.32 6.15
C THR A 73 10.01 5.81 6.07
N SER A 74 10.44 5.09 7.12
CA SER A 74 10.29 3.64 7.22
C SER A 74 8.98 3.30 7.95
N HIS A 75 8.19 2.43 7.35
CA HIS A 75 6.93 1.92 7.90
C HIS A 75 7.03 0.42 8.12
N PHE A 76 6.49 -0.04 9.24
CA PHE A 76 6.38 -1.46 9.57
C PHE A 76 4.93 -1.89 9.55
N GLY A 77 4.61 -3.01 8.92
CA GLY A 77 3.23 -3.53 8.94
C GLY A 77 2.86 -4.34 7.70
N ASN A 78 1.63 -4.14 7.28
CA ASN A 78 0.99 -4.86 6.17
C ASN A 78 0.40 -3.87 5.17
N LYS A 79 0.17 -4.33 3.94
CA LYS A 79 -0.53 -3.60 2.89
C LYS A 79 -1.90 -4.23 2.64
N LEU A 80 -2.87 -3.39 2.37
CA LEU A 80 -4.18 -3.77 1.88
C LEU A 80 -4.30 -3.40 0.41
N HIS A 81 -4.60 -4.36 -0.43
CA HIS A 81 -4.89 -4.18 -1.86
C HIS A 81 -6.37 -4.40 -2.06
N THR A 82 -7.03 -3.54 -2.82
CA THR A 82 -8.47 -3.63 -3.09
C THR A 82 -8.77 -3.49 -4.56
N VAL A 83 -9.82 -4.17 -4.98
CA VAL A 83 -10.44 -4.01 -6.30
C VAL A 83 -11.81 -3.38 -6.12
N GLN A 84 -12.06 -2.31 -6.86
CA GLN A 84 -13.29 -1.55 -6.80
C GLN A 84 -13.94 -1.47 -8.18
N GLY A 85 -15.26 -1.52 -8.23
CA GLY A 85 -16.01 -1.27 -9.44
C GLY A 85 -15.97 0.22 -9.83
N THR A 86 -15.98 0.52 -11.13
CA THR A 86 -16.01 1.91 -11.63
C THR A 86 -17.39 2.51 -11.61
N ASP A 87 -18.43 1.72 -11.84
CA ASP A 87 -19.82 2.20 -11.92
C ASP A 87 -20.45 2.28 -10.53
N LEU A 88 -20.31 1.20 -9.77
CA LEU A 88 -20.64 1.17 -8.36
C LEU A 88 -19.32 1.11 -7.56
N PRO A 89 -18.96 2.17 -6.83
CA PRO A 89 -17.68 2.27 -6.15
C PRO A 89 -17.61 1.37 -4.90
N LEU A 90 -17.95 0.10 -5.08
CA LEU A 90 -17.91 -0.93 -4.04
C LEU A 90 -16.64 -1.76 -4.17
N ILE A 91 -16.04 -2.12 -3.04
CA ILE A 91 -14.91 -3.06 -3.00
C ILE A 91 -15.46 -4.44 -3.29
N ARG A 92 -14.96 -5.06 -4.37
CA ARG A 92 -15.34 -6.42 -4.82
C ARG A 92 -14.42 -7.48 -4.24
N GLU A 93 -13.13 -7.15 -4.16
CA GLU A 93 -12.11 -8.07 -3.68
C GLU A 93 -11.03 -7.31 -2.91
N PHE A 94 -10.38 -7.99 -1.96
CA PHE A 94 -9.22 -7.45 -1.26
C PHE A 94 -8.21 -8.55 -0.92
N VAL A 95 -6.93 -8.16 -0.90
CA VAL A 95 -5.83 -9.00 -0.45
C VAL A 95 -4.97 -8.23 0.53
N VAL A 96 -4.51 -8.92 1.57
CA VAL A 96 -3.56 -8.39 2.54
C VAL A 96 -2.21 -9.04 2.32
N THR A 97 -1.18 -8.21 2.22
CA THR A 97 0.21 -8.66 2.06
C THR A 97 1.10 -8.02 3.11
N THR A 98 2.36 -8.48 3.18
CA THR A 98 3.39 -7.82 3.97
C THR A 98 3.80 -6.50 3.32
N ALA A 99 4.24 -5.52 4.12
CA ALA A 99 4.58 -4.19 3.62
C ALA A 99 5.74 -4.17 2.60
N SER A 100 6.65 -5.15 2.64
CA SER A 100 7.78 -5.24 1.70
C SER A 100 7.41 -5.74 0.31
N LEU A 101 6.24 -6.39 0.15
CA LEU A 101 5.81 -6.86 -1.16
C LEU A 101 5.54 -5.66 -2.08
N HIS A 102 6.10 -5.67 -3.29
CA HIS A 102 5.84 -4.60 -4.25
C HIS A 102 4.42 -4.73 -4.83
N ASP A 103 3.76 -3.61 -5.01
CA ASP A 103 2.35 -3.55 -5.45
C ASP A 103 2.12 -4.23 -6.81
N SER A 104 3.12 -4.16 -7.71
CA SER A 104 3.09 -4.82 -9.02
C SER A 104 3.09 -6.35 -8.97
N GLN A 105 3.41 -6.96 -7.83
CA GLN A 105 3.40 -8.42 -7.65
C GLN A 105 2.04 -8.97 -7.24
N VAL A 106 1.08 -8.08 -6.96
CA VAL A 106 -0.29 -8.47 -6.61
C VAL A 106 -1.19 -8.23 -7.80
N ASP A 107 -1.69 -9.30 -8.38
CA ASP A 107 -2.67 -9.21 -9.46
C ASP A 107 -4.06 -9.62 -8.96
N LEU A 108 -4.98 -8.67 -9.04
CA LEU A 108 -6.40 -8.82 -8.72
C LEU A 108 -7.26 -8.53 -9.96
N SER A 109 -6.66 -8.58 -11.16
CA SER A 109 -7.40 -8.38 -12.40
C SER A 109 -8.34 -9.56 -12.68
N VAL A 110 -9.49 -9.24 -13.27
CA VAL A 110 -10.50 -10.22 -13.68
C VAL A 110 -10.46 -10.34 -15.20
N PRO A 111 -10.57 -11.55 -15.79
CA PRO A 111 -10.67 -11.70 -17.24
C PRO A 111 -11.82 -10.88 -17.82
N ASP A 112 -11.66 -10.39 -19.04
CA ASP A 112 -12.64 -9.62 -19.82
C ASP A 112 -13.05 -8.27 -19.20
N ILE A 113 -12.41 -7.85 -18.10
CA ILE A 113 -12.71 -6.59 -17.42
C ILE A 113 -11.49 -5.66 -17.41
N PRO A 114 -11.61 -4.43 -17.96
CA PRO A 114 -10.52 -3.46 -17.93
C PRO A 114 -10.05 -3.15 -16.52
N CYS A 115 -8.76 -3.34 -16.23
CA CYS A 115 -8.16 -3.06 -14.94
C CYS A 115 -7.37 -1.75 -14.99
N TYR A 116 -7.88 -0.70 -14.35
CA TYR A 116 -7.25 0.62 -14.29
C TYR A 116 -6.23 0.67 -13.17
N LYS A 117 -4.95 0.78 -13.52
CA LYS A 117 -3.81 0.78 -12.59
C LYS A 117 -3.01 2.09 -12.69
N ASP A 118 -2.35 2.47 -11.60
CA ASP A 118 -1.44 3.62 -11.58
C ASP A 118 -0.11 3.30 -12.28
N LYS A 119 0.68 4.35 -12.54
CA LYS A 119 2.05 4.28 -13.11
C LYS A 119 2.99 3.35 -12.34
N GLY A 120 2.76 3.17 -11.03
CA GLY A 120 3.52 2.24 -10.19
C GLY A 120 3.38 0.78 -10.58
N TYR A 121 2.35 0.44 -11.36
CA TYR A 121 2.10 -0.90 -11.90
C TYR A 121 2.62 -1.10 -13.32
N ALA A 122 3.42 -0.17 -13.86
CA ALA A 122 4.01 -0.34 -15.19
C ALA A 122 4.82 -1.64 -15.25
N GLY A 123 4.50 -2.50 -16.22
CA GLY A 123 5.10 -3.83 -16.35
C GLY A 123 4.50 -4.92 -15.47
N ALA A 124 3.53 -4.61 -14.60
CA ALA A 124 2.84 -5.62 -13.82
C ALA A 124 1.96 -6.51 -14.69
N TYR A 125 1.86 -7.79 -14.32
CA TYR A 125 0.97 -8.72 -14.98
C TYR A 125 -0.49 -8.26 -14.87
N CYS A 126 -1.26 -8.53 -15.91
CA CYS A 126 -2.70 -8.34 -15.96
C CYS A 126 -3.30 -9.46 -16.79
N LYS A 127 -4.37 -10.07 -16.32
CA LYS A 127 -4.96 -11.27 -16.94
C LYS A 127 -5.47 -11.02 -18.35
N ASP A 128 -5.96 -9.78 -18.62
CA ASP A 128 -6.53 -9.48 -19.93
C ASP A 128 -6.36 -7.99 -20.28
N ILE A 129 -7.41 -7.16 -20.12
CA ILE A 129 -7.41 -5.77 -20.57
C ILE A 129 -6.63 -4.89 -19.60
N ASN A 130 -5.38 -4.60 -19.96
CA ASN A 130 -4.49 -3.77 -19.14
C ASN A 130 -4.69 -2.28 -19.43
N ALA A 131 -5.31 -1.57 -18.50
CA ALA A 131 -5.47 -0.13 -18.51
C ALA A 131 -4.52 0.58 -17.50
N THR A 132 -3.27 0.09 -17.39
CA THR A 132 -2.24 0.77 -16.60
C THR A 132 -1.79 2.05 -17.29
N MET A 133 -1.53 3.10 -16.49
CA MET A 133 -1.03 4.38 -16.98
C MET A 133 0.40 4.24 -17.51
N ASP A 134 0.68 4.90 -18.63
CA ASP A 134 2.02 4.96 -19.20
C ASP A 134 2.95 5.80 -18.33
N ARG A 135 4.20 5.34 -18.19
CA ARG A 135 5.25 6.04 -17.42
C ARG A 135 6.26 6.65 -18.38
N ALA A 136 6.59 7.94 -18.17
CA ALA A 136 7.73 8.56 -18.85
C ALA A 136 9.05 8.00 -18.31
N SER A 137 10.03 7.83 -19.17
CA SER A 137 11.43 7.63 -18.80
C SER A 137 12.29 8.82 -19.28
N ARG A 138 13.55 8.88 -18.82
CA ARG A 138 14.43 10.00 -19.13
C ARG A 138 14.63 10.18 -20.64
N GLU A 139 14.68 9.09 -21.41
CA GLU A 139 14.90 9.05 -22.85
C GLU A 139 13.62 8.97 -23.69
N HIS A 140 12.50 8.62 -23.05
CA HIS A 140 11.20 8.43 -23.72
C HIS A 140 10.12 9.24 -22.99
N PRO A 141 9.94 10.53 -23.35
CA PRO A 141 8.83 11.34 -22.83
C PRO A 141 7.49 10.80 -23.34
N LEU A 142 6.43 11.10 -22.64
CA LEU A 142 5.09 10.70 -23.07
C LEU A 142 4.66 11.51 -24.30
N THR A 143 4.14 10.81 -25.30
CA THR A 143 3.45 11.46 -26.44
C THR A 143 2.11 12.06 -25.99
N ILE A 144 1.56 12.98 -26.76
CA ILE A 144 0.26 13.63 -26.50
C ILE A 144 -0.84 12.58 -26.34
N ASP A 145 -0.84 11.52 -27.15
CA ASP A 145 -1.84 10.46 -27.08
C ASP A 145 -1.74 9.64 -25.79
N LYS A 146 -0.53 9.34 -25.34
CA LYS A 146 -0.29 8.69 -24.05
C LYS A 146 -0.72 9.59 -22.88
N ILE A 147 -0.49 10.88 -22.96
CA ILE A 147 -0.98 11.84 -21.96
C ILE A 147 -2.51 11.85 -21.92
N ARG A 148 -3.17 11.94 -23.08
CA ARG A 148 -4.64 11.88 -23.18
C ARG A 148 -5.20 10.55 -22.66
N ARG A 149 -4.54 9.42 -22.98
CA ARG A 149 -4.90 8.11 -22.45
C ARG A 149 -4.77 8.07 -20.92
N ASN A 150 -3.68 8.56 -20.38
CA ASN A 150 -3.45 8.63 -18.93
C ASN A 150 -4.51 9.49 -18.22
N LEU A 151 -4.92 10.61 -18.80
CA LEU A 151 -6.00 11.44 -18.24
C LEU A 151 -7.34 10.70 -18.19
N ARG A 152 -7.69 9.92 -19.23
CA ARG A 152 -8.89 9.08 -19.22
C ARG A 152 -8.82 8.01 -18.13
N ILE A 153 -7.67 7.33 -17.99
CA ILE A 153 -7.44 6.32 -16.96
C ILE A 153 -7.54 6.96 -15.57
N THR A 154 -6.91 8.12 -15.35
CA THR A 154 -6.96 8.84 -14.05
C THR A 154 -8.39 9.14 -13.62
N ARG A 155 -9.24 9.60 -14.53
CA ARG A 155 -10.66 9.88 -14.21
C ARG A 155 -11.40 8.63 -13.74
N LYS A 156 -11.14 7.47 -14.36
CA LYS A 156 -11.75 6.20 -13.97
C LYS A 156 -11.16 5.64 -12.66
N ARG A 157 -9.86 5.84 -12.42
CA ARG A 157 -9.12 5.33 -11.26
C ARG A 157 -9.32 6.17 -9.99
N SER A 158 -9.46 7.49 -10.14
CA SER A 158 -9.51 8.43 -9.02
C SER A 158 -10.51 8.07 -7.91
N PRO A 159 -11.74 7.55 -8.20
CA PRO A 159 -12.66 7.10 -7.16
C PRO A 159 -12.10 5.98 -6.27
N GLY A 160 -11.14 5.19 -6.73
CA GLY A 160 -10.53 4.10 -5.98
C GLY A 160 -9.71 4.53 -4.76
N GLU A 161 -9.30 5.81 -4.68
CA GLU A 161 -8.62 6.35 -3.50
C GLU A 161 -9.58 6.62 -2.33
N ARG A 162 -10.87 6.76 -2.61
CA ARG A 162 -11.89 7.05 -1.60
C ARG A 162 -12.00 5.98 -0.50
N PRO A 163 -11.99 4.66 -0.80
CA PRO A 163 -12.03 3.64 0.25
C PRO A 163 -10.95 3.85 1.31
N TYR A 164 -9.74 4.13 0.87
CA TYR A 164 -8.61 4.29 1.78
C TYR A 164 -8.72 5.55 2.64
N SER A 165 -9.23 6.64 2.07
CA SER A 165 -9.49 7.85 2.83
C SER A 165 -10.54 7.60 3.92
N VAL A 166 -11.65 6.94 3.60
CA VAL A 166 -12.72 6.60 4.56
C VAL A 166 -12.21 5.62 5.63
N MET A 167 -11.53 4.54 5.22
CA MET A 167 -11.01 3.55 6.16
C MET A 167 -9.99 4.15 7.12
N LYS A 168 -9.11 5.04 6.65
CA LYS A 168 -8.07 5.65 7.49
C LYS A 168 -8.61 6.78 8.37
N GLY A 169 -9.51 7.61 7.83
CA GLY A 169 -10.11 8.71 8.55
C GLY A 169 -11.23 8.24 9.48
N ILE A 170 -12.40 7.96 8.93
CA ILE A 170 -13.63 7.68 9.70
C ILE A 170 -13.52 6.39 10.51
N MET A 171 -12.93 5.33 9.94
CA MET A 171 -12.85 4.01 10.60
C MET A 171 -11.56 3.78 11.38
N HIS A 172 -10.67 4.78 11.44
CA HIS A 172 -9.37 4.68 12.12
C HIS A 172 -8.54 3.44 11.72
N GLY A 173 -8.71 2.98 10.47
CA GLY A 173 -8.03 1.80 9.93
C GLY A 173 -6.55 2.02 9.60
N GLY A 174 -6.04 3.26 9.71
CA GLY A 174 -4.65 3.60 9.41
C GLY A 174 -3.63 3.02 10.38
N HIS A 175 -4.05 2.69 11.59
CA HIS A 175 -3.23 2.03 12.60
C HIS A 175 -3.82 0.70 13.02
N THR A 176 -2.96 -0.24 13.38
CA THR A 176 -3.42 -1.52 13.87
C THR A 176 -2.55 -2.02 15.02
N PHE A 177 -3.21 -2.50 16.08
CA PHE A 177 -2.58 -3.22 17.19
C PHE A 177 -2.61 -4.74 16.96
N VAL A 178 -3.24 -5.17 15.87
CA VAL A 178 -3.36 -6.58 15.52
C VAL A 178 -2.04 -7.05 14.93
N THR A 179 -1.45 -8.04 15.56
CA THR A 179 -0.27 -8.76 15.07
C THR A 179 -0.68 -9.91 14.16
N MET A 180 0.19 -10.31 13.24
CA MET A 180 0.03 -11.34 12.21
C MET A 180 -0.90 -10.93 11.04
N VAL A 181 -0.44 -11.25 9.83
CA VAL A 181 -1.17 -10.99 8.57
C VAL A 181 -2.58 -11.61 8.59
N ARG A 182 -2.71 -12.83 9.12
CA ARG A 182 -4.02 -13.53 9.20
C ARG A 182 -5.04 -12.75 10.02
N ARG A 183 -4.65 -12.22 11.18
CA ARG A 183 -5.55 -11.42 12.04
C ARG A 183 -5.84 -10.05 11.40
N TYR A 184 -4.83 -9.43 10.77
CA TYR A 184 -5.03 -8.18 10.05
C TYR A 184 -5.99 -8.36 8.86
N ARG A 185 -5.98 -9.53 8.19
CA ARG A 185 -6.96 -9.85 7.13
C ARG A 185 -8.40 -9.77 7.61
N VAL A 186 -8.67 -10.26 8.83
CA VAL A 186 -10.03 -10.18 9.43
C VAL A 186 -10.39 -8.70 9.68
N LYS A 187 -9.48 -7.91 10.25
CA LYS A 187 -9.72 -6.47 10.42
C LYS A 187 -9.98 -5.79 9.07
N ALA A 188 -9.17 -6.08 8.06
CA ALA A 188 -9.33 -5.52 6.71
C ALA A 188 -10.69 -5.90 6.10
N MET A 189 -11.17 -7.13 6.31
CA MET A 189 -12.49 -7.56 5.87
C MET A 189 -13.59 -6.67 6.47
N PHE A 190 -13.56 -6.42 7.78
CA PHE A 190 -14.53 -5.54 8.42
C PHE A 190 -14.42 -4.08 7.94
N LEU A 191 -13.23 -3.58 7.67
CA LEU A 191 -13.05 -2.24 7.09
C LEU A 191 -13.65 -2.15 5.68
N CYS A 192 -13.42 -3.16 4.83
CA CYS A 192 -14.00 -3.24 3.48
C CYS A 192 -15.53 -3.35 3.54
N LEU A 193 -16.07 -4.20 4.41
CA LEU A 193 -17.50 -4.36 4.62
C LEU A 193 -18.14 -3.04 5.08
N GLY A 194 -17.59 -2.41 6.10
CA GLY A 194 -18.09 -1.12 6.62
C GLY A 194 -18.04 -0.03 5.55
N TYR A 195 -16.97 0.06 4.75
CA TYR A 195 -16.91 0.97 3.61
C TYR A 195 -18.03 0.70 2.60
N ASN A 196 -18.25 -0.57 2.25
CA ASN A 196 -19.29 -0.94 1.30
C ASN A 196 -20.70 -0.59 1.84
N MET A 197 -20.97 -0.83 3.12
CA MET A 197 -22.24 -0.44 3.75
C MET A 197 -22.47 1.07 3.70
N LEU A 198 -21.47 1.88 4.07
CA LEU A 198 -21.57 3.35 3.98
C LEU A 198 -21.78 3.81 2.53
N THR A 199 -21.12 3.17 1.59
CA THR A 199 -21.27 3.47 0.16
C THR A 199 -22.67 3.13 -0.34
N LEU A 200 -23.21 1.95 0.02
CA LEU A 200 -24.59 1.55 -0.34
C LEU A 200 -25.62 2.51 0.21
N ILE A 201 -25.52 2.92 1.48
CA ILE A 201 -26.39 3.92 2.07
C ILE A 201 -26.35 5.25 1.29
N THR A 202 -25.14 5.65 0.88
CA THR A 202 -24.95 6.88 0.10
C THR A 202 -25.57 6.78 -1.29
N LEU A 203 -25.38 5.63 -1.98
CA LEU A 203 -25.93 5.36 -3.31
C LEU A 203 -27.47 5.31 -3.27
N LYS A 204 -28.03 4.71 -2.23
CA LYS A 204 -29.50 4.68 -2.00
C LYS A 204 -30.05 6.10 -1.80
N LYS A 205 -29.41 6.92 -0.95
CA LYS A 205 -29.80 8.33 -0.76
C LYS A 205 -29.73 9.15 -2.04
N GLN A 206 -28.84 8.79 -2.98
CA GLN A 206 -28.69 9.43 -4.28
C GLN A 206 -29.65 8.88 -5.35
N GLY A 207 -30.49 7.90 -5.03
CA GLY A 207 -31.39 7.23 -5.99
C GLY A 207 -30.67 6.43 -7.07
N ARG A 208 -29.40 6.06 -6.86
CA ARG A 208 -28.61 5.27 -7.83
C ARG A 208 -28.83 3.77 -7.71
N ILE A 209 -29.39 3.33 -6.62
CA ILE A 209 -29.80 1.95 -6.35
C ILE A 209 -31.14 1.97 -5.62
N ALA A 210 -31.92 0.90 -5.80
CA ALA A 210 -33.22 0.70 -5.15
C ALA A 210 -33.10 0.40 -3.64
#